data_05d327254e7479ad076980c200d26a2b
#
_entry.id   05d327254e7479ad076980c200d26a2b
#
_cell.length_a   1.000
_cell.length_b   1.000
_cell.length_c   1.000
_cell.angle_alpha   90.00
_cell.angle_beta   90.00
_cell.angle_gamma   90.00
#
_symmetry.space_group_name_H-M   'P 1'
#
loop_
_entity.id
_entity.type
_entity.pdbx_description
1 polymer ?
#
loop_
_entity_poly.entity_id
_entity_poly.type
_entity_poly.pdbx_seq_one_letter_code
_entity_poly.pdbx_strand_id
1 'polypeptide(L)'
;NIVSDSTEPIHLITELKPIEIRLNEIKAILKRQELESIEGEKRKDDLVLFLAHDLKTPLTSIVAYLTMLDTHPEMEAEEREKYIHIAHEKSLRLGELINEFFDITRYNLQDIELEPVNIHLSLMLEQLADELYAVLQEKHLSCEVDVEENLEVTGDPDKLARVFDNILRNAIAYCYEGTKIEIEAKSKNGNVEIVFSNEGDKIPGTMLQTIFEKFYRVDGSRSSGTGGAGLGLAIAKEIVELHGGSVRAKSNDLRTQFIVTLPSTKQEEEEEPNEVSTHRRYSFRGKTGRRSRLHTKSGEGTVE
;
A
#
# COMPACT_ATOMS: atom_id res chain seq x y z
N ASN A 1 22.30 39.56 12.01
CA ASN A 1 22.38 38.10 11.79
C ASN A 1 21.39 37.40 12.72
N ILE A 2 20.13 37.26 12.24
CA ILE A 2 19.04 36.55 12.95
C ILE A 2 19.16 35.01 12.77
N VAL A 3 20.00 34.60 11.83
CA VAL A 3 20.25 33.17 11.49
C VAL A 3 21.69 32.81 11.92
N SER A 4 22.02 33.03 13.20
CA SER A 4 23.22 32.41 13.74
C SER A 4 22.85 31.07 14.36
N ASP A 5 23.73 30.11 14.25
CA ASP A 5 23.66 28.70 14.66
C ASP A 5 23.44 28.49 16.17
N SER A 6 23.13 29.57 16.91
CA SER A 6 22.89 29.49 18.35
C SER A 6 21.47 29.00 18.65
N THR A 7 21.39 27.90 19.38
CA THR A 7 20.17 27.34 19.97
C THR A 7 19.59 28.23 21.07
N GLU A 8 20.29 29.27 21.49
CA GLU A 8 19.89 30.14 22.61
C GLU A 8 18.74 31.06 22.22
N PRO A 9 17.77 31.26 23.11
CA PRO A 9 16.68 32.20 22.89
C PRO A 9 17.21 33.63 22.83
N ILE A 10 16.54 34.48 22.05
CA ILE A 10 16.81 35.91 21.98
C ILE A 10 16.28 36.54 23.26
N HIS A 11 17.10 37.32 23.94
CA HIS A 11 16.73 38.09 25.15
C HIS A 11 16.76 39.59 24.84
N LEU A 12 15.66 40.27 25.10
CA LEU A 12 15.51 41.72 24.93
C LEU A 12 15.17 42.38 26.28
N ILE A 13 15.30 43.70 26.31
CA ILE A 13 14.92 44.49 27.47
C ILE A 13 13.43 44.37 27.76
N THR A 14 13.02 44.62 29.01
CA THR A 14 11.65 44.34 29.51
C THR A 14 10.57 45.00 28.68
N GLU A 15 10.81 46.20 28.15
CA GLU A 15 9.88 46.96 27.31
C GLU A 15 9.60 46.29 25.96
N LEU A 16 10.51 45.46 25.48
CA LEU A 16 10.40 44.77 24.18
C LEU A 16 10.04 43.28 24.32
N LYS A 17 9.57 42.84 25.48
CA LYS A 17 9.15 41.48 25.77
C LYS A 17 8.17 40.86 24.74
N PRO A 18 7.13 41.60 24.26
CA PRO A 18 6.25 41.07 23.22
C PRO A 18 6.96 40.77 21.89
N ILE A 19 7.99 41.55 21.56
CA ILE A 19 8.82 41.37 20.35
C ILE A 19 9.74 40.16 20.53
N GLU A 20 10.32 40.00 21.73
CA GLU A 20 11.16 38.85 22.10
C GLU A 20 10.39 37.52 21.88
N ILE A 21 9.15 37.46 22.36
CA ILE A 21 8.29 36.27 22.22
C ILE A 21 8.09 35.94 20.73
N ARG A 22 7.68 36.93 19.94
CA ARG A 22 7.44 36.76 18.51
C ARG A 22 8.71 36.34 17.74
N LEU A 23 9.86 36.92 18.06
CA LEU A 23 11.12 36.57 17.43
C LEU A 23 11.54 35.13 17.76
N ASN A 24 11.33 34.68 18.99
CA ASN A 24 11.62 33.32 19.40
C ASN A 24 10.64 32.31 18.77
N GLU A 25 9.36 32.65 18.61
CA GLU A 25 8.39 31.84 17.84
C GLU A 25 8.83 31.68 16.37
N ILE A 26 9.17 32.80 15.71
CA ILE A 26 9.64 32.77 14.30
C ILE A 26 10.93 31.95 14.19
N LYS A 27 11.87 32.12 15.12
CA LYS A 27 13.11 31.35 15.15
C LYS A 27 12.85 29.84 15.30
N ALA A 28 11.91 29.47 16.17
CA ALA A 28 11.53 28.07 16.35
C ALA A 28 10.89 27.48 15.07
N ILE A 29 10.02 28.23 14.38
CA ILE A 29 9.41 27.83 13.12
C ILE A 29 10.48 27.65 12.03
N LEU A 30 11.37 28.64 11.86
CA LEU A 30 12.43 28.56 10.84
C LEU A 30 13.38 27.37 11.09
N LYS A 31 13.75 27.13 12.36
CA LYS A 31 14.59 26.00 12.70
C LYS A 31 13.90 24.65 12.45
N ARG A 32 12.60 24.58 12.71
CA ARG A 32 11.82 23.38 12.39
C ARG A 32 11.78 23.13 10.88
N GLN A 33 11.53 24.17 10.07
CA GLN A 33 11.54 24.07 8.62
C GLN A 33 12.92 23.66 8.07
N GLU A 34 13.98 24.21 8.63
CA GLU A 34 15.37 23.84 8.27
C GLU A 34 15.65 22.35 8.57
N LEU A 35 15.26 21.86 9.74
CA LEU A 35 15.41 20.46 10.10
C LEU A 35 14.57 19.55 9.19
N GLU A 36 13.32 19.91 8.93
CA GLU A 36 12.44 19.18 8.01
C GLU A 36 13.02 19.13 6.58
N SER A 37 13.64 20.23 6.12
CA SER A 37 14.33 20.30 4.82
C SER A 37 15.54 19.37 4.77
N ILE A 38 16.43 19.43 5.80
CA ILE A 38 17.62 18.57 5.89
C ILE A 38 17.24 17.10 5.96
N GLU A 39 16.21 16.76 6.76
CA GLU A 39 15.69 15.40 6.82
C GLU A 39 15.05 14.95 5.52
N GLY A 40 14.41 15.88 4.77
CA GLY A 40 13.88 15.63 3.44
C GLY A 40 14.97 15.32 2.42
N GLU A 41 16.04 16.11 2.40
CA GLU A 41 17.20 15.86 1.53
C GLU A 41 17.89 14.53 1.86
N LYS A 42 18.11 14.26 3.14
CA LYS A 42 18.70 12.98 3.57
C LYS A 42 17.85 11.79 3.16
N ARG A 43 16.53 11.89 3.36
CA ARG A 43 15.59 10.84 2.89
C ARG A 43 15.65 10.62 1.38
N LYS A 44 15.84 11.70 0.60
CA LYS A 44 15.99 11.62 -0.85
C LYS A 44 17.30 10.92 -1.25
N ASP A 45 18.40 11.24 -0.57
CA ASP A 45 19.72 10.62 -0.84
C ASP A 45 19.72 9.14 -0.45
N ASP A 46 19.14 8.80 0.71
CA ASP A 46 18.97 7.42 1.17
C ASP A 46 18.10 6.62 0.17
N LEU A 47 17.06 7.25 -0.40
CA LEU A 47 16.22 6.70 -1.46
C LEU A 47 17.04 6.33 -2.70
N VAL A 48 17.82 7.28 -3.21
CA VAL A 48 18.63 7.09 -4.43
C VAL A 48 19.65 5.96 -4.22
N LEU A 49 20.31 5.94 -3.06
CA LEU A 49 21.32 4.93 -2.73
C LEU A 49 20.70 3.52 -2.63
N PHE A 50 19.56 3.41 -1.96
CA PHE A 50 18.83 2.15 -1.80
C PHE A 50 18.37 1.60 -3.16
N LEU A 51 17.78 2.45 -3.99
CA LEU A 51 17.30 2.07 -5.31
C LEU A 51 18.45 1.66 -6.24
N ALA A 52 19.56 2.40 -6.22
CA ALA A 52 20.73 2.02 -7.01
C ALA A 52 21.23 0.61 -6.66
N HIS A 53 21.20 0.26 -5.37
CA HIS A 53 21.57 -1.08 -4.90
C HIS A 53 20.57 -2.15 -5.38
N ASP A 54 19.27 -1.90 -5.20
CA ASP A 54 18.23 -2.88 -5.48
C ASP A 54 17.95 -3.07 -6.98
N LEU A 55 18.19 -2.03 -7.80
CA LEU A 55 18.19 -2.14 -9.26
C LEU A 55 19.44 -2.86 -9.78
N LYS A 56 20.61 -2.65 -9.17
CA LYS A 56 21.87 -3.27 -9.57
C LYS A 56 21.84 -4.79 -9.45
N THR A 57 21.20 -5.33 -8.40
CA THR A 57 21.18 -6.76 -8.11
C THR A 57 20.51 -7.58 -9.23
N PRO A 58 19.23 -7.33 -9.60
CA PRO A 58 18.59 -8.05 -10.71
C PRO A 58 19.29 -7.77 -12.05
N LEU A 59 19.73 -6.55 -12.31
CA LEU A 59 20.46 -6.21 -13.53
C LEU A 59 21.75 -7.02 -13.67
N THR A 60 22.55 -7.14 -12.60
CA THR A 60 23.78 -7.95 -12.60
C THR A 60 23.46 -9.41 -12.88
N SER A 61 22.39 -9.95 -12.31
CA SER A 61 21.96 -11.33 -12.55
C SER A 61 21.53 -11.53 -14.01
N ILE A 62 20.73 -10.62 -14.58
CA ILE A 62 20.31 -10.67 -15.99
C ILE A 62 21.52 -10.71 -16.90
N VAL A 63 22.46 -9.76 -16.70
CA VAL A 63 23.69 -9.68 -17.51
C VAL A 63 24.51 -10.97 -17.38
N ALA A 64 24.66 -11.51 -16.16
CA ALA A 64 25.41 -12.74 -15.94
C ALA A 64 24.81 -13.94 -16.68
N TYR A 65 23.49 -14.17 -16.57
CA TYR A 65 22.83 -15.29 -17.25
C TYR A 65 22.82 -15.13 -18.77
N LEU A 66 22.58 -13.91 -19.29
CA LEU A 66 22.68 -13.64 -20.74
C LEU A 66 24.11 -13.83 -21.26
N THR A 67 25.14 -13.42 -20.49
CA THR A 67 26.53 -13.66 -20.84
C THR A 67 26.85 -15.15 -20.88
N MET A 68 26.35 -15.94 -19.94
CA MET A 68 26.52 -17.41 -19.95
C MET A 68 25.88 -18.04 -21.18
N LEU A 69 24.68 -17.61 -21.56
CA LEU A 69 23.98 -18.09 -22.76
C LEU A 69 24.72 -17.73 -24.05
N ASP A 70 25.35 -16.56 -24.10
CA ASP A 70 26.10 -16.09 -25.28
C ASP A 70 27.46 -16.77 -25.41
N THR A 71 28.15 -17.01 -24.28
CA THR A 71 29.50 -17.59 -24.29
C THR A 71 29.54 -19.12 -24.35
N HIS A 72 28.43 -19.81 -24.09
CA HIS A 72 28.33 -21.28 -24.09
C HIS A 72 27.21 -21.75 -25.03
N PRO A 73 27.38 -21.62 -26.36
CA PRO A 73 26.37 -22.06 -27.33
C PRO A 73 26.11 -23.56 -27.31
N GLU A 74 27.06 -24.36 -26.79
CA GLU A 74 26.99 -25.80 -26.62
C GLU A 74 26.24 -26.27 -25.37
N MET A 75 25.72 -25.33 -24.56
CA MET A 75 24.98 -25.64 -23.35
C MET A 75 23.77 -26.52 -23.63
N GLU A 76 23.49 -27.47 -22.73
CA GLU A 76 22.33 -28.36 -22.83
C GLU A 76 21.01 -27.56 -22.83
N ALA A 77 20.01 -28.06 -23.54
CA ALA A 77 18.73 -27.36 -23.74
C ALA A 77 18.02 -27.05 -22.41
N GLU A 78 18.07 -27.98 -21.46
CA GLU A 78 17.44 -27.82 -20.14
C GLU A 78 18.10 -26.69 -19.33
N GLU A 79 19.44 -26.63 -19.34
CA GLU A 79 20.20 -25.60 -18.65
C GLU A 79 19.99 -24.21 -19.31
N ARG A 80 19.90 -24.17 -20.64
CA ARG A 80 19.62 -22.97 -21.42
C ARG A 80 18.21 -22.42 -21.07
N GLU A 81 17.21 -23.29 -21.04
CA GLU A 81 15.86 -22.93 -20.69
C GLU A 81 15.78 -22.35 -19.27
N LYS A 82 16.47 -22.98 -18.33
CA LYS A 82 16.57 -22.48 -16.95
C LYS A 82 17.17 -21.08 -16.87
N TYR A 83 18.27 -20.81 -17.59
CA TYR A 83 18.91 -19.48 -17.56
C TYR A 83 18.06 -18.40 -18.23
N ILE A 84 17.36 -18.75 -19.32
CA ILE A 84 16.39 -17.85 -19.95
C ILE A 84 15.28 -17.52 -18.97
N HIS A 85 14.72 -18.52 -18.27
CA HIS A 85 13.66 -18.33 -17.29
C HIS A 85 14.11 -17.42 -16.16
N ILE A 86 15.29 -17.64 -15.59
CA ILE A 86 15.83 -16.78 -14.52
C ILE A 86 16.05 -15.35 -15.01
N ALA A 87 16.64 -15.16 -16.19
CA ALA A 87 16.86 -13.84 -16.77
C ALA A 87 15.53 -13.10 -17.00
N HIS A 88 14.52 -13.80 -17.49
CA HIS A 88 13.19 -13.27 -17.70
C HIS A 88 12.52 -12.85 -16.36
N GLU A 89 12.53 -13.73 -15.34
CA GLU A 89 12.01 -13.44 -14.00
C GLU A 89 12.67 -12.19 -13.39
N LYS A 90 14.02 -12.12 -13.48
CA LYS A 90 14.76 -10.95 -12.97
C LYS A 90 14.47 -9.67 -13.78
N SER A 91 14.16 -9.78 -15.07
CA SER A 91 13.77 -8.63 -15.91
C SER A 91 12.39 -8.09 -15.53
N LEU A 92 11.42 -8.97 -15.29
CA LEU A 92 10.10 -8.57 -14.79
C LEU A 92 10.23 -7.85 -13.44
N ARG A 93 11.04 -8.44 -12.54
CA ARG A 93 11.30 -7.82 -11.23
C ARG A 93 11.96 -6.45 -11.32
N LEU A 94 12.91 -6.27 -12.25
CA LEU A 94 13.54 -4.98 -12.51
C LEU A 94 12.51 -3.95 -13.01
N GLY A 95 11.59 -4.35 -13.89
CA GLY A 95 10.49 -3.51 -14.36
C GLY A 95 9.58 -3.04 -13.22
N GLU A 96 9.21 -3.94 -12.29
CA GLU A 96 8.44 -3.59 -11.09
C GLU A 96 9.16 -2.55 -10.23
N LEU A 97 10.46 -2.76 -9.93
CA LEU A 97 11.26 -1.83 -9.14
C LEU A 97 11.37 -0.43 -9.78
N ILE A 98 11.49 -0.39 -11.11
CA ILE A 98 11.52 0.86 -11.87
C ILE A 98 10.16 1.58 -11.74
N ASN A 99 9.05 0.88 -11.89
CA ASN A 99 7.73 1.45 -11.73
C ASN A 99 7.51 1.98 -10.30
N GLU A 100 7.86 1.18 -9.27
CA GLU A 100 7.81 1.61 -7.87
C GLU A 100 8.64 2.89 -7.64
N PHE A 101 9.81 3.02 -8.30
CA PHE A 101 10.65 4.23 -8.24
C PHE A 101 9.98 5.45 -8.86
N PHE A 102 9.45 5.32 -10.08
CA PHE A 102 8.76 6.43 -10.73
C PHE A 102 7.58 6.93 -9.90
N ASP A 103 6.87 6.02 -9.24
CA ASP A 103 5.76 6.40 -8.39
C ASP A 103 6.20 7.23 -7.19
N ILE A 104 7.26 6.80 -6.49
CA ILE A 104 7.77 7.57 -5.35
C ILE A 104 8.28 8.93 -5.77
N THR A 105 9.01 9.02 -6.88
CA THR A 105 9.48 10.31 -7.38
C THR A 105 8.31 11.20 -7.77
N ARG A 106 7.25 10.63 -8.34
CA ARG A 106 6.03 11.35 -8.70
C ARG A 106 5.23 11.79 -7.47
N TYR A 107 5.10 10.93 -6.46
CA TYR A 107 4.36 11.23 -5.22
C TYR A 107 5.12 12.17 -4.26
N ASN A 108 6.45 12.23 -4.31
CA ASN A 108 7.25 13.20 -3.55
C ASN A 108 7.24 14.63 -4.12
N LEU A 109 6.82 14.81 -5.37
CA LEU A 109 6.62 16.12 -5.98
C LEU A 109 5.21 16.59 -5.58
N GLN A 110 5.09 17.59 -4.73
CA GLN A 110 3.88 18.13 -4.08
C GLN A 110 2.73 18.58 -5.02
N ASP A 111 2.75 18.20 -6.29
CA ASP A 111 1.81 18.66 -7.32
C ASP A 111 0.96 17.52 -7.92
N ILE A 112 0.52 16.55 -7.09
CA ILE A 112 -0.39 15.53 -7.59
C ILE A 112 -1.80 16.10 -7.58
N GLU A 113 -2.28 16.47 -8.74
CA GLU A 113 -3.70 16.72 -8.95
C GLU A 113 -4.46 15.39 -8.98
N LEU A 114 -5.45 15.26 -8.11
CA LEU A 114 -6.40 14.15 -8.16
C LEU A 114 -7.44 14.45 -9.23
N GLU A 115 -7.82 13.44 -10.00
CA GLU A 115 -8.97 13.47 -10.90
C GLU A 115 -10.16 12.72 -10.26
N PRO A 116 -10.84 13.32 -9.28
CA PRO A 116 -11.85 12.64 -8.50
C PRO A 116 -13.11 12.40 -9.33
N VAL A 117 -13.55 11.15 -9.37
CA VAL A 117 -14.84 10.72 -9.93
C VAL A 117 -15.57 9.84 -8.92
N ASN A 118 -16.83 9.55 -9.19
CA ASN A 118 -17.60 8.63 -8.35
C ASN A 118 -17.24 7.18 -8.72
N ILE A 119 -16.81 6.39 -7.74
CA ILE A 119 -16.28 5.04 -7.92
C ILE A 119 -17.18 4.03 -7.20
N HIS A 120 -17.67 3.04 -7.94
CA HIS A 120 -18.36 1.88 -7.38
C HIS A 120 -17.32 0.90 -6.80
N LEU A 121 -17.18 0.88 -5.48
CA LEU A 121 -16.17 0.08 -4.79
C LEU A 121 -16.31 -1.42 -5.00
N SER A 122 -17.54 -1.94 -5.04
CA SER A 122 -17.77 -3.37 -5.28
C SER A 122 -17.14 -3.82 -6.60
N LEU A 123 -17.39 -3.05 -7.66
CA LEU A 123 -16.86 -3.38 -9.00
C LEU A 123 -15.34 -3.29 -9.04
N MET A 124 -14.77 -2.25 -8.46
CA MET A 124 -13.31 -2.06 -8.41
C MET A 124 -12.61 -3.18 -7.65
N LEU A 125 -13.11 -3.55 -6.46
CA LEU A 125 -12.49 -4.59 -5.63
C LEU A 125 -12.64 -5.99 -6.25
N GLU A 126 -13.77 -6.26 -6.92
CA GLU A 126 -13.97 -7.50 -7.67
C GLU A 126 -13.01 -7.61 -8.86
N GLN A 127 -12.84 -6.53 -9.64
CA GLN A 127 -11.90 -6.50 -10.76
C GLN A 127 -10.45 -6.74 -10.31
N LEU A 128 -10.03 -6.09 -9.23
CA LEU A 128 -8.68 -6.29 -8.67
C LEU A 128 -8.45 -7.72 -8.19
N ALA A 129 -9.45 -8.35 -7.56
CA ALA A 129 -9.37 -9.75 -7.16
C ALA A 129 -9.28 -10.69 -8.38
N ASP A 130 -10.03 -10.40 -9.45
CA ASP A 130 -9.97 -11.13 -10.72
C ASP A 130 -8.59 -11.01 -11.40
N GLU A 131 -7.98 -9.83 -11.42
CA GLU A 131 -6.65 -9.59 -12.00
C GLU A 131 -5.55 -10.39 -11.28
N LEU A 132 -5.67 -10.55 -9.96
CA LEU A 132 -4.72 -11.29 -9.15
C LEU A 132 -4.99 -12.80 -9.09
N TYR A 133 -6.02 -13.29 -9.80
CA TYR A 133 -6.42 -14.69 -9.76
C TYR A 133 -5.28 -15.67 -10.09
N ALA A 134 -4.48 -15.40 -11.10
CA ALA A 134 -3.36 -16.27 -11.48
C ALA A 134 -2.33 -16.41 -10.36
N VAL A 135 -1.99 -15.30 -9.68
CA VAL A 135 -1.04 -15.27 -8.57
C VAL A 135 -1.61 -15.98 -7.33
N LEU A 136 -2.91 -15.81 -7.07
CA LEU A 136 -3.60 -16.51 -5.99
C LEU A 136 -3.60 -18.02 -6.22
N GLN A 137 -3.82 -18.46 -7.47
CA GLN A 137 -3.76 -19.87 -7.85
C GLN A 137 -2.39 -20.49 -7.63
N GLU A 138 -1.33 -19.82 -8.05
CA GLU A 138 0.05 -20.29 -7.90
C GLU A 138 0.40 -20.54 -6.43
N LYS A 139 -0.10 -19.70 -5.52
CA LYS A 139 0.11 -19.82 -4.07
C LYS A 139 -0.98 -20.63 -3.34
N HIS A 140 -1.90 -21.25 -4.06
CA HIS A 140 -3.04 -21.99 -3.51
C HIS A 140 -3.90 -21.16 -2.55
N LEU A 141 -3.99 -19.85 -2.78
CA LEU A 141 -4.80 -18.92 -2.01
C LEU A 141 -6.19 -18.78 -2.63
N SER A 142 -7.17 -18.38 -1.80
CA SER A 142 -8.49 -17.92 -2.25
C SER A 142 -8.71 -16.47 -1.82
N CYS A 143 -9.52 -15.73 -2.57
CA CYS A 143 -9.94 -14.38 -2.23
C CYS A 143 -11.46 -14.32 -2.14
N GLU A 144 -11.97 -13.77 -1.04
CA GLU A 144 -13.39 -13.51 -0.83
C GLU A 144 -13.62 -12.00 -0.72
N VAL A 145 -14.58 -11.49 -1.50
CA VAL A 145 -14.94 -10.07 -1.52
C VAL A 145 -16.38 -9.93 -1.01
N ASP A 146 -16.54 -9.23 0.12
CA ASP A 146 -17.83 -8.95 0.76
C ASP A 146 -18.03 -7.45 0.89
N VAL A 147 -18.78 -6.85 -0.01
CA VAL A 147 -18.96 -5.40 -0.11
C VAL A 147 -20.44 -5.07 0.00
N GLU A 148 -20.73 -4.04 0.81
CA GLU A 148 -22.07 -3.48 0.92
C GLU A 148 -22.57 -3.00 -0.46
N GLU A 149 -23.82 -3.30 -0.81
CA GLU A 149 -24.39 -2.90 -2.12
C GLU A 149 -24.42 -1.37 -2.24
N ASN A 150 -24.12 -0.89 -3.47
CA ASN A 150 -24.11 0.54 -3.82
C ASN A 150 -23.14 1.40 -2.99
N LEU A 151 -22.05 0.78 -2.51
CA LEU A 151 -21.00 1.51 -1.81
C LEU A 151 -20.15 2.31 -2.81
N GLU A 152 -20.17 3.62 -2.66
CA GLU A 152 -19.48 4.56 -3.55
C GLU A 152 -18.55 5.48 -2.76
N VAL A 153 -17.43 5.84 -3.40
CA VAL A 153 -16.49 6.86 -2.90
C VAL A 153 -16.14 7.83 -4.02
N THR A 154 -15.86 9.08 -3.65
CA THR A 154 -15.29 10.05 -4.60
C THR A 154 -13.78 9.98 -4.51
N GLY A 155 -13.11 9.72 -5.62
CA GLY A 155 -11.65 9.62 -5.67
C GLY A 155 -11.12 9.41 -7.08
N ASP A 156 -9.81 9.35 -7.19
CA ASP A 156 -9.11 9.04 -8.43
C ASP A 156 -9.02 7.51 -8.57
N PRO A 157 -9.65 6.91 -9.60
CA PRO A 157 -9.78 5.46 -9.71
C PRO A 157 -8.44 4.76 -9.89
N ASP A 158 -7.52 5.33 -10.66
CA ASP A 158 -6.21 4.72 -10.92
C ASP A 158 -5.35 4.72 -9.65
N LYS A 159 -5.43 5.79 -8.88
CA LYS A 159 -4.70 5.91 -7.62
C LYS A 159 -5.29 5.01 -6.53
N LEU A 160 -6.63 4.94 -6.41
CA LEU A 160 -7.27 4.03 -5.44
C LEU A 160 -7.09 2.56 -5.83
N ALA A 161 -7.18 2.20 -7.11
CA ALA A 161 -6.86 0.85 -7.58
C ALA A 161 -5.43 0.45 -7.17
N ARG A 162 -4.48 1.39 -7.27
CA ARG A 162 -3.09 1.17 -6.84
C ARG A 162 -2.96 0.98 -5.32
N VAL A 163 -3.73 1.71 -4.50
CA VAL A 163 -3.78 1.48 -3.04
C VAL A 163 -4.16 0.05 -2.74
N PHE A 164 -5.25 -0.41 -3.34
CA PHE A 164 -5.79 -1.73 -3.07
C PHE A 164 -4.90 -2.84 -3.63
N ASP A 165 -4.31 -2.66 -4.82
CA ASP A 165 -3.32 -3.58 -5.40
C ASP A 165 -2.08 -3.72 -4.48
N ASN A 166 -1.52 -2.63 -3.99
CA ASN A 166 -0.39 -2.65 -3.07
C ASN A 166 -0.69 -3.42 -1.76
N ILE A 167 -1.89 -3.21 -1.20
CA ILE A 167 -2.31 -3.92 0.02
C ILE A 167 -2.56 -5.40 -0.28
N LEU A 168 -3.24 -5.72 -1.38
CA LEU A 168 -3.51 -7.09 -1.79
C LEU A 168 -2.23 -7.88 -2.10
N ARG A 169 -1.28 -7.30 -2.83
CA ARG A 169 0.03 -7.92 -3.09
C ARG A 169 0.80 -8.16 -1.80
N ASN A 170 0.71 -7.23 -0.84
CA ASN A 170 1.28 -7.44 0.48
C ASN A 170 0.60 -8.62 1.19
N ALA A 171 -0.73 -8.67 1.22
CA ALA A 171 -1.47 -9.78 1.80
C ALA A 171 -1.08 -11.13 1.15
N ILE A 172 -1.01 -11.20 -0.19
CA ILE A 172 -0.60 -12.40 -0.94
C ILE A 172 0.85 -12.81 -0.60
N ALA A 173 1.75 -11.85 -0.43
CA ALA A 173 3.17 -12.12 -0.14
C ALA A 173 3.37 -12.76 1.24
N TYR A 174 2.56 -12.36 2.23
CA TYR A 174 2.72 -12.78 3.63
C TYR A 174 1.62 -13.72 4.13
N CYS A 175 0.70 -14.14 3.26
CA CYS A 175 -0.35 -15.11 3.58
C CYS A 175 0.23 -16.52 3.64
N TYR A 176 -0.26 -17.34 4.59
CA TYR A 176 0.08 -18.76 4.61
C TYR A 176 -0.56 -19.49 3.42
N GLU A 177 0.18 -20.44 2.85
CA GLU A 177 -0.30 -21.25 1.73
C GLU A 177 -1.61 -21.98 2.09
N GLY A 178 -2.54 -22.02 1.15
CA GLY A 178 -3.82 -22.71 1.32
C GLY A 178 -4.87 -21.97 2.17
N THR A 179 -4.58 -20.75 2.60
CA THR A 179 -5.52 -19.92 3.36
C THR A 179 -6.30 -18.95 2.45
N LYS A 180 -7.06 -18.05 3.04
CA LYS A 180 -7.86 -17.07 2.29
C LYS A 180 -7.51 -15.64 2.64
N ILE A 181 -7.70 -14.76 1.66
CA ILE A 181 -7.71 -13.32 1.82
C ILE A 181 -9.18 -12.88 1.80
N GLU A 182 -9.57 -12.08 2.80
CA GLU A 182 -10.91 -11.52 2.91
C GLU A 182 -10.85 -10.02 2.69
N ILE A 183 -11.71 -9.50 1.81
CA ILE A 183 -11.88 -8.06 1.56
C ILE A 183 -13.31 -7.71 1.96
N GLU A 184 -13.44 -6.87 2.97
CA GLU A 184 -14.74 -6.37 3.44
C GLU A 184 -14.78 -4.85 3.22
N ALA A 185 -15.91 -4.33 2.71
CA ALA A 185 -16.12 -2.89 2.61
C ALA A 185 -17.53 -2.52 3.03
N LYS A 186 -17.63 -1.48 3.88
CA LYS A 186 -18.92 -1.00 4.42
C LYS A 186 -18.90 0.48 4.75
N SER A 187 -20.06 1.08 4.73
CA SER A 187 -20.27 2.43 5.26
C SER A 187 -20.22 2.44 6.78
N LYS A 188 -19.55 3.43 7.37
CA LYS A 188 -19.40 3.57 8.82
C LYS A 188 -19.16 5.02 9.20
N ASN A 189 -20.10 5.62 9.92
CA ASN A 189 -19.98 6.98 10.46
C ASN A 189 -19.60 8.02 9.39
N GLY A 190 -20.31 8.07 8.27
CA GLY A 190 -20.02 9.02 7.19
C GLY A 190 -18.71 8.77 6.42
N ASN A 191 -18.07 7.62 6.63
CA ASN A 191 -16.88 7.16 5.90
C ASN A 191 -17.13 5.76 5.33
N VAL A 192 -16.27 5.35 4.42
CA VAL A 192 -16.19 3.99 3.93
C VAL A 192 -14.98 3.31 4.54
N GLU A 193 -15.18 2.20 5.25
CA GLU A 193 -14.11 1.37 5.81
C GLU A 193 -13.92 0.14 4.93
N ILE A 194 -12.70 -0.05 4.40
CA ILE A 194 -12.32 -1.19 3.58
C ILE A 194 -11.26 -1.96 4.35
N VAL A 195 -11.49 -3.26 4.58
CA VAL A 195 -10.63 -4.12 5.40
C VAL A 195 -10.11 -5.27 4.54
N PHE A 196 -8.80 -5.39 4.43
CA PHE A 196 -8.11 -6.51 3.83
C PHE A 196 -7.56 -7.37 4.94
N SER A 197 -7.98 -8.62 5.03
CA SER A 197 -7.59 -9.57 6.07
C SER A 197 -6.89 -10.77 5.47
N ASN A 198 -5.74 -11.17 6.01
CA ASN A 198 -5.04 -12.39 5.64
C ASN A 198 -4.51 -13.13 6.87
N GLU A 199 -4.36 -14.45 6.76
CA GLU A 199 -3.69 -15.29 7.75
C GLU A 199 -2.19 -15.32 7.45
N GLY A 200 -1.35 -15.03 8.45
CA GLY A 200 0.09 -14.95 8.28
C GLY A 200 0.79 -14.64 9.60
N ASP A 201 2.10 -14.49 9.57
CA ASP A 201 2.87 -14.16 10.75
C ASP A 201 2.42 -12.86 11.40
N LYS A 202 2.38 -12.87 12.73
CA LYS A 202 1.99 -11.69 13.53
C LYS A 202 3.00 -10.57 13.36
N ILE A 203 2.51 -9.38 13.01
CA ILE A 203 3.30 -8.16 13.03
C ILE A 203 3.37 -7.65 14.48
N PRO A 204 4.58 -7.48 15.07
CA PRO A 204 4.73 -6.91 16.40
C PRO A 204 4.04 -5.54 16.51
N GLY A 205 3.35 -5.29 17.63
CA GLY A 205 2.60 -4.03 17.83
C GLY A 205 3.43 -2.76 17.67
N THR A 206 4.73 -2.82 18.02
CA THR A 206 5.70 -1.72 17.82
C THR A 206 5.99 -1.43 16.35
N MET A 207 5.73 -2.36 15.45
CA MET A 207 6.01 -2.23 14.01
C MET A 207 4.77 -1.85 13.19
N LEU A 208 3.55 -1.91 13.76
CA LEU A 208 2.30 -1.64 13.03
C LEU A 208 2.17 -0.24 12.44
N GLN A 209 2.90 0.73 12.96
CA GLN A 209 2.98 2.08 12.39
C GLN A 209 4.13 2.18 11.40
N THR A 210 5.26 1.54 11.69
CA THR A 210 6.49 1.61 10.90
C THR A 210 6.38 0.87 9.56
N ILE A 211 5.49 -0.13 9.43
CA ILE A 211 5.28 -0.84 8.15
C ILE A 211 4.79 0.06 7.01
N PHE A 212 4.29 1.26 7.31
CA PHE A 212 3.90 2.28 6.33
C PHE A 212 5.02 3.29 6.05
N GLU A 213 6.19 3.15 6.67
CA GLU A 213 7.35 3.97 6.35
C GLU A 213 8.05 3.45 5.09
N LYS A 214 8.60 4.35 4.30
CA LYS A 214 9.31 4.01 3.06
C LYS A 214 10.49 3.09 3.38
N PHE A 215 10.64 1.99 2.60
CA PHE A 215 11.73 0.99 2.71
C PHE A 215 11.70 0.11 3.98
N TYR A 216 10.70 0.25 4.80
CA TYR A 216 10.60 -0.59 5.98
C TYR A 216 10.15 -2.01 5.62
N ARG A 217 10.80 -3.00 6.24
CA ARG A 217 10.47 -4.43 6.13
C ARG A 217 10.63 -5.08 7.50
N VAL A 218 9.69 -5.93 7.85
CA VAL A 218 9.69 -6.67 9.13
C VAL A 218 10.84 -7.69 9.16
N ASP A 219 11.10 -8.34 8.04
CA ASP A 219 12.16 -9.32 7.92
C ASP A 219 13.46 -8.64 7.50
N GLY A 220 14.46 -8.66 8.40
CA GLY A 220 15.81 -8.20 8.10
C GLY A 220 16.53 -9.01 7.01
N SER A 221 15.88 -10.03 6.42
CA SER A 221 16.42 -10.87 5.35
C SER A 221 16.19 -10.20 3.99
N ARG A 222 17.20 -9.52 3.49
CA ARG A 222 17.27 -8.98 2.12
C ARG A 222 17.22 -10.05 1.01
N SER A 223 17.12 -11.33 1.36
CA SER A 223 17.33 -12.47 0.46
C SER A 223 16.10 -13.33 0.17
N SER A 224 14.94 -13.07 0.74
CA SER A 224 13.74 -13.85 0.39
C SER A 224 13.08 -13.30 -0.88
N GLY A 225 12.95 -14.14 -1.90
CA GLY A 225 12.38 -13.83 -3.23
C GLY A 225 10.89 -13.37 -3.22
N THR A 226 10.33 -13.09 -2.06
CA THR A 226 8.91 -12.75 -1.87
C THR A 226 8.63 -11.28 -1.55
N GLY A 227 9.66 -10.42 -1.42
CA GLY A 227 9.45 -9.06 -0.91
C GLY A 227 9.68 -7.95 -1.93
N GLY A 228 8.72 -7.03 -2.07
CA GLY A 228 8.87 -5.75 -2.75
C GLY A 228 9.92 -4.84 -2.08
N ALA A 229 10.21 -3.68 -2.68
CA ALA A 229 11.17 -2.68 -2.16
C ALA A 229 10.77 -2.04 -0.81
N GLY A 230 9.66 -2.46 -0.20
CA GLY A 230 9.12 -1.86 1.03
C GLY A 230 8.45 -0.51 0.80
N LEU A 231 7.94 -0.31 -0.41
CA LEU A 231 7.37 0.98 -0.86
C LEU A 231 5.86 0.94 -1.02
N GLY A 232 5.29 -0.24 -1.31
CA GLY A 232 3.87 -0.38 -1.63
C GLY A 232 2.93 0.15 -0.55
N LEU A 233 3.17 -0.19 0.73
CA LEU A 233 2.34 0.31 1.84
C LEU A 233 2.55 1.81 2.10
N ALA A 234 3.75 2.34 1.89
CA ALA A 234 4.03 3.77 2.01
C ALA A 234 3.29 4.57 0.92
N ILE A 235 3.32 4.08 -0.34
CA ILE A 235 2.57 4.67 -1.46
C ILE A 235 1.06 4.60 -1.17
N ALA A 236 0.56 3.45 -0.69
CA ALA A 236 -0.85 3.30 -0.34
C ALA A 236 -1.27 4.33 0.71
N LYS A 237 -0.48 4.52 1.76
CA LYS A 237 -0.74 5.53 2.79
C LYS A 237 -0.80 6.94 2.21
N GLU A 238 0.18 7.33 1.40
CA GLU A 238 0.28 8.67 0.82
C GLU A 238 -0.92 8.98 -0.09
N ILE A 239 -1.33 8.02 -0.94
CA ILE A 239 -2.51 8.16 -1.80
C ILE A 239 -3.79 8.29 -0.97
N VAL A 240 -3.97 7.46 0.07
CA VAL A 240 -5.14 7.51 0.95
C VAL A 240 -5.23 8.85 1.68
N GLU A 241 -4.10 9.37 2.18
CA GLU A 241 -4.02 10.69 2.83
C GLU A 241 -4.34 11.83 1.86
N LEU A 242 -3.92 11.76 0.59
CA LEU A 242 -4.32 12.70 -0.47
C LEU A 242 -5.83 12.72 -0.73
N HIS A 243 -6.51 11.57 -0.55
CA HIS A 243 -7.97 11.46 -0.65
C HIS A 243 -8.70 11.88 0.66
N GLY A 244 -7.98 12.44 1.63
CA GLY A 244 -8.56 12.83 2.94
C GLY A 244 -8.88 11.65 3.84
N GLY A 245 -8.38 10.46 3.52
CA GLY A 245 -8.59 9.23 4.25
C GLY A 245 -7.47 8.90 5.23
N SER A 246 -7.48 7.65 5.73
CA SER A 246 -6.42 7.10 6.58
C SER A 246 -6.26 5.61 6.35
N VAL A 247 -5.04 5.10 6.56
CA VAL A 247 -4.74 3.67 6.54
C VAL A 247 -4.09 3.25 7.85
N ARG A 248 -4.45 2.08 8.34
CA ARG A 248 -3.90 1.49 9.57
C ARG A 248 -3.83 -0.03 9.46
N ALA A 249 -2.99 -0.65 10.28
CA ALA A 249 -2.88 -2.10 10.38
C ALA A 249 -3.21 -2.58 11.79
N LYS A 250 -3.76 -3.78 11.87
CA LYS A 250 -3.93 -4.57 13.10
C LYS A 250 -3.41 -5.96 12.83
N SER A 251 -2.72 -6.56 13.80
CA SER A 251 -2.25 -7.93 13.68
C SER A 251 -2.36 -8.65 15.03
N ASN A 252 -2.80 -9.89 14.98
CA ASN A 252 -2.84 -10.81 16.12
C ASN A 252 -2.32 -12.18 15.67
N ASP A 253 -2.37 -13.18 16.55
CA ASP A 253 -1.84 -14.52 16.27
C ASP A 253 -2.67 -15.32 15.22
N LEU A 254 -3.83 -14.78 14.77
CA LEU A 254 -4.71 -15.43 13.79
C LEU A 254 -4.63 -14.76 12.43
N ARG A 255 -4.60 -13.41 12.39
CA ARG A 255 -4.68 -12.65 11.15
C ARG A 255 -4.04 -11.26 11.25
N THR A 256 -3.63 -10.77 10.10
CA THR A 256 -3.27 -9.36 9.87
C THR A 256 -4.38 -8.69 9.07
N GLN A 257 -4.72 -7.46 9.43
CA GLN A 257 -5.73 -6.63 8.79
C GLN A 257 -5.16 -5.27 8.42
N PHE A 258 -5.32 -4.88 7.16
CA PHE A 258 -5.10 -3.52 6.68
C PHE A 258 -6.45 -2.83 6.52
N ILE A 259 -6.63 -1.69 7.15
CA ILE A 259 -7.89 -0.97 7.23
C ILE A 259 -7.70 0.39 6.56
N VAL A 260 -8.35 0.59 5.43
CA VAL A 260 -8.42 1.85 4.70
C VAL A 260 -9.74 2.53 5.04
N THR A 261 -9.69 3.81 5.36
CA THR A 261 -10.87 4.64 5.63
C THR A 261 -10.86 5.80 4.64
N LEU A 262 -11.92 5.95 3.86
CA LEU A 262 -12.10 7.04 2.90
C LEU A 262 -13.38 7.83 3.24
N PRO A 263 -13.44 9.15 2.94
CA PRO A 263 -14.67 9.90 3.06
C PRO A 263 -15.77 9.31 2.16
N SER A 264 -16.99 9.18 2.69
CA SER A 264 -18.14 8.74 1.90
C SER A 264 -18.63 9.85 0.97
N THR A 265 -19.12 9.49 -0.21
CA THR A 265 -19.79 10.42 -1.13
C THR A 265 -21.18 10.83 -0.62
N LYS A 266 -21.82 9.97 0.18
CA LYS A 266 -23.13 10.28 0.80
C LYS A 266 -22.89 11.15 2.02
N GLN A 267 -23.27 12.43 1.96
CA GLN A 267 -23.60 13.20 3.16
C GLN A 267 -24.77 12.49 3.85
N GLU A 268 -24.71 12.38 5.17
CA GLU A 268 -25.80 11.84 5.99
C GLU A 268 -27.11 12.53 5.62
N GLU A 269 -27.93 11.92 4.76
CA GLU A 269 -29.38 12.11 4.84
C GLU A 269 -29.77 11.41 6.13
N GLU A 270 -30.41 12.17 7.03
CA GLU A 270 -30.89 11.72 8.34
C GLU A 270 -31.48 10.31 8.24
N GLU A 271 -30.92 9.37 9.03
CA GLU A 271 -31.33 7.97 9.08
C GLU A 271 -32.84 7.87 9.31
N GLU A 272 -33.60 7.52 8.28
CA GLU A 272 -34.83 6.77 8.48
C GLU A 272 -34.43 5.32 8.81
N PRO A 273 -34.86 4.76 9.97
CA PRO A 273 -34.49 3.42 10.35
C PRO A 273 -35.34 2.42 9.56
N ASN A 274 -34.86 1.90 8.47
CA ASN A 274 -35.23 0.59 7.88
C ASN A 274 -34.77 0.44 6.42
N GLU A 275 -33.49 0.20 6.19
CA GLU A 275 -33.09 -0.60 5.04
C GLU A 275 -32.14 -1.71 5.51
N VAL A 276 -32.56 -2.95 5.27
CA VAL A 276 -31.73 -4.15 5.47
C VAL A 276 -30.57 -4.05 4.48
N SER A 277 -29.37 -3.80 4.99
CA SER A 277 -28.18 -3.73 4.14
C SER A 277 -27.96 -5.08 3.46
N THR A 278 -28.07 -5.11 2.15
CA THR A 278 -27.78 -6.29 1.32
C THR A 278 -26.30 -6.31 0.99
N HIS A 279 -25.64 -7.41 1.35
CA HIS A 279 -24.23 -7.64 1.05
C HIS A 279 -24.06 -8.51 -0.19
N ARG A 280 -23.18 -8.09 -1.10
CA ARG A 280 -22.72 -8.91 -2.22
C ARG A 280 -21.45 -9.67 -1.80
N ARG A 281 -21.53 -11.00 -1.81
CA ARG A 281 -20.40 -11.87 -1.51
C ARG A 281 -19.95 -12.63 -2.75
N TYR A 282 -18.67 -12.51 -3.08
CA TYR A 282 -18.01 -13.25 -4.14
C TYR A 282 -16.86 -14.08 -3.57
N SER A 283 -16.71 -15.32 -4.06
CA SER A 283 -15.62 -16.20 -3.65
C SER A 283 -14.89 -16.72 -4.89
N PHE A 284 -13.58 -16.55 -4.89
CA PHE A 284 -12.67 -17.05 -5.91
C PHE A 284 -11.90 -18.24 -5.33
N ARG A 285 -12.26 -19.47 -5.71
CA ARG A 285 -11.56 -20.70 -5.31
C ARG A 285 -10.71 -21.25 -6.46
N GLY A 286 -9.43 -21.48 -6.17
CA GLY A 286 -8.51 -22.13 -7.06
C GLY A 286 -8.74 -23.62 -7.19
N LYS A 287 -9.63 -24.08 -8.05
CA LYS A 287 -9.59 -25.42 -8.68
C LYS A 287 -10.57 -25.66 -9.82
N THR A 288 -11.61 -24.84 -10.00
CA THR A 288 -12.52 -25.03 -11.14
C THR A 288 -13.11 -23.69 -11.54
N GLY A 289 -12.79 -23.21 -12.73
CA GLY A 289 -13.26 -21.95 -13.29
C GLY A 289 -14.78 -21.85 -13.45
N ARG A 290 -15.52 -21.80 -12.37
CA ARG A 290 -16.94 -21.50 -12.33
C ARG A 290 -17.17 -20.42 -11.26
N ARG A 291 -17.59 -19.24 -11.71
CA ARG A 291 -18.22 -18.22 -10.87
C ARG A 291 -19.42 -18.85 -10.16
N SER A 292 -19.37 -19.00 -8.86
CA SER A 292 -20.55 -19.35 -8.06
C SER A 292 -21.04 -18.10 -7.34
N ARG A 293 -22.20 -17.59 -7.78
CA ARG A 293 -22.97 -16.65 -6.96
C ARG A 293 -23.42 -17.40 -5.71
N LEU A 294 -22.91 -17.03 -4.55
CA LEU A 294 -23.43 -17.50 -3.27
C LEU A 294 -24.68 -16.66 -2.95
N HIS A 295 -25.76 -17.36 -2.64
CA HIS A 295 -27.10 -16.82 -2.40
C HIS A 295 -27.14 -15.67 -1.41
N THR A 296 -27.92 -14.63 -1.75
CA THR A 296 -28.48 -13.67 -0.81
C THR A 296 -29.23 -14.37 0.30
N LYS A 297 -28.76 -14.27 1.56
CA LYS A 297 -29.59 -14.55 2.71
C LYS A 297 -30.39 -13.29 3.06
N SER A 298 -31.64 -13.25 2.62
CA SER A 298 -32.65 -12.42 3.24
C SER A 298 -32.94 -13.01 4.62
N GLY A 299 -32.65 -12.25 5.68
CA GLY A 299 -33.05 -12.61 7.03
C GLY A 299 -34.56 -12.44 7.18
N GLU A 300 -35.31 -13.54 7.11
CA GLU A 300 -36.68 -13.58 7.61
C GLU A 300 -36.65 -13.52 9.12
N GLY A 301 -36.99 -12.37 9.68
CA GLY A 301 -37.35 -12.23 11.08
C GLY A 301 -38.70 -12.84 11.33
N THR A 302 -38.75 -13.99 11.99
CA THR A 302 -39.98 -14.52 12.56
C THR A 302 -40.29 -13.75 13.83
N VAL A 303 -41.43 -13.06 13.80
CA VAL A 303 -42.09 -12.52 14.99
C VAL A 303 -42.91 -13.66 15.59
N GLU A 304 -42.68 -14.02 16.84
CA GLU A 304 -43.62 -14.48 17.82
C GLU A 304 -43.26 -13.93 19.20
#